data_1c5505b092655d73327dd9e45d455a0e
#
_entry.id   1c5505b092655d73327dd9e45d455a0e
#
_cell.length_a   1.000
_cell.length_b   1.000
_cell.length_c   1.000
_cell.angle_alpha   90.00
_cell.angle_beta   90.00
_cell.angle_gamma   90.00
#
_symmetry.space_group_name_H-M   'P 1'
#
loop_
_entity.id
_entity.type
_entity.pdbx_description
1 polymer ?
#
loop_
_entity_poly.entity_id
_entity_poly.type
_entity_poly.pdbx_seq_one_letter_code
_entity_poly.pdbx_strand_id
1 'polypeptide(L)'
;MKFFRRRLKLILALTAIVAVVVPAAFAFAADDPQATASVVKIEHHKAPRTKVVHRKFRPWSKPSAGQVREIIANESRRWGVPAASLSRRVACESHYHWWAQNGQFAGVLQFSPGTFYRGLHTIRSHNVKIVRQKTRRVHDARVTHYSDGRKVRRRTTPRRQRLIVVYSARIPRRPSVNNTFAQIRIGAQALRGISAVHSSEWSCGA
;
A
#
# COMPACT_ATOMS: atom_id res chain seq x y z
N MET A 1 -32.77 14.65 -26.19
CA MET A 1 -31.90 15.07 -25.28
C MET A 1 -32.33 16.25 -24.42
N LYS A 2 -33.23 16.01 -23.56
CA LYS A 2 -33.86 16.92 -22.62
C LYS A 2 -33.91 16.12 -21.33
N PHE A 3 -33.22 16.56 -20.27
CA PHE A 3 -33.59 16.23 -18.89
C PHE A 3 -32.41 16.60 -17.98
N PHE A 4 -32.30 17.88 -17.66
CA PHE A 4 -31.71 18.30 -16.38
C PHE A 4 -31.90 19.82 -16.20
N ARG A 5 -33.15 20.23 -16.13
CA ARG A 5 -33.55 21.54 -15.61
C ARG A 5 -34.76 21.32 -14.73
N ARG A 6 -34.56 21.28 -13.43
CA ARG A 6 -35.59 21.61 -12.42
C ARG A 6 -35.06 21.20 -11.05
N ARG A 7 -34.57 22.16 -10.32
CA ARG A 7 -34.93 22.40 -8.92
C ARG A 7 -34.02 23.50 -8.32
N LEU A 8 -34.28 24.73 -8.83
CA LEU A 8 -33.95 25.93 -8.09
C LEU A 8 -35.32 26.48 -7.65
N LYS A 9 -35.71 26.26 -6.42
CA LYS A 9 -36.82 26.96 -5.74
C LYS A 9 -36.29 27.30 -4.35
N LEU A 10 -35.94 28.56 -4.20
CA LEU A 10 -36.62 29.54 -3.35
C LEU A 10 -37.07 28.97 -1.99
N ILE A 11 -36.34 29.27 -0.94
CA ILE A 11 -36.88 29.45 0.40
C ILE A 11 -36.35 30.79 0.93
N LEU A 12 -37.13 31.82 0.64
CA LEU A 12 -37.20 33.09 1.36
C LEU A 12 -38.33 32.90 2.36
N ALA A 13 -38.08 32.86 3.65
CA ALA A 13 -39.12 33.02 4.64
C ALA A 13 -38.52 33.47 5.98
N LEU A 14 -38.81 34.69 6.26
CA LEU A 14 -39.24 35.31 7.52
C LEU A 14 -38.33 35.06 8.75
N THR A 15 -37.54 36.07 9.05
CA THR A 15 -37.05 36.40 10.38
C THR A 15 -38.18 37.01 11.21
N ALA A 16 -38.80 36.26 12.09
CA ALA A 16 -39.63 36.79 13.14
C ALA A 16 -38.76 37.09 14.35
N ILE A 17 -38.56 38.37 14.65
CA ILE A 17 -37.93 38.87 15.87
C ILE A 17 -38.95 38.71 17.02
N VAL A 18 -38.75 37.72 17.88
CA VAL A 18 -39.44 37.64 19.16
C VAL A 18 -38.51 38.22 20.23
N ALA A 19 -38.81 39.47 20.61
CA ALA A 19 -38.22 40.11 21.78
C ALA A 19 -38.83 39.47 23.04
N VAL A 20 -38.15 38.53 23.64
CA VAL A 20 -38.53 38.02 24.97
C VAL A 20 -37.89 38.92 26.02
N VAL A 21 -38.72 39.72 26.66
CA VAL A 21 -38.34 40.45 27.88
C VAL A 21 -38.23 39.43 28.99
N VAL A 22 -36.97 39.10 29.38
CA VAL A 22 -36.72 38.28 30.55
C VAL A 22 -36.63 39.19 31.76
N PRO A 23 -37.50 39.00 32.79
CA PRO A 23 -37.34 39.71 34.04
C PRO A 23 -36.01 39.32 34.69
N ALA A 24 -35.28 40.33 35.14
CA ALA A 24 -34.05 40.16 35.91
C ALA A 24 -34.38 39.50 37.27
N ALA A 25 -34.35 38.19 37.32
CA ALA A 25 -34.29 37.48 38.57
C ALA A 25 -32.85 37.59 39.07
N PHE A 26 -32.63 38.31 40.13
CA PHE A 26 -31.39 38.29 40.91
C PHE A 26 -31.18 36.85 41.42
N ALA A 27 -30.50 36.04 40.63
CA ALA A 27 -29.94 34.81 41.13
C ALA A 27 -28.67 35.18 41.91
N PHE A 28 -28.73 35.03 43.22
CA PHE A 28 -27.53 34.92 44.03
C PHE A 28 -26.67 33.81 43.42
N ALA A 29 -25.66 34.22 42.73
CA ALA A 29 -24.61 33.31 42.31
C ALA A 29 -23.91 32.85 43.57
N ALA A 30 -24.21 31.64 44.03
CA ALA A 30 -23.32 30.92 44.91
C ALA A 30 -21.99 30.86 44.16
N ASP A 31 -20.99 31.56 44.64
CA ASP A 31 -19.59 31.39 44.25
C ASP A 31 -19.21 29.94 44.59
N ASP A 32 -19.48 29.06 43.65
CA ASP A 32 -18.87 27.75 43.62
C ASP A 32 -17.44 27.98 43.13
N PRO A 33 -16.41 27.88 43.99
CA PRO A 33 -15.04 27.98 43.52
C PRO A 33 -14.73 26.71 42.74
N GLN A 34 -15.22 26.68 41.52
CA GLN A 34 -14.67 25.70 40.56
C GLN A 34 -13.17 26.01 40.48
N ALA A 35 -12.42 25.32 41.31
CA ALA A 35 -10.97 25.31 41.26
C ALA A 35 -10.59 24.98 39.81
N THR A 36 -10.30 26.03 39.05
CA THR A 36 -9.92 25.90 37.62
C THR A 36 -8.64 25.10 37.60
N ALA A 37 -8.78 23.79 37.29
CA ALA A 37 -7.64 22.88 37.25
C ALA A 37 -6.57 23.46 36.32
N SER A 38 -5.42 23.78 36.87
CA SER A 38 -4.33 24.36 36.13
C SER A 38 -3.67 23.30 35.19
N VAL A 39 -3.21 23.75 34.04
CA VAL A 39 -2.47 22.89 33.12
C VAL A 39 -1.09 22.60 33.70
N VAL A 40 -0.81 21.36 34.02
CA VAL A 40 0.48 20.91 34.58
C VAL A 40 1.48 20.55 33.50
N LYS A 41 1.03 19.88 32.42
CA LYS A 41 1.91 19.39 31.37
C LYS A 41 1.20 19.33 30.02
N ILE A 42 1.91 19.66 28.97
CA ILE A 42 1.46 19.48 27.58
C ILE A 42 2.43 18.54 26.88
N GLU A 43 1.93 17.41 26.40
CA GLU A 43 2.71 16.46 25.61
C GLU A 43 2.30 16.52 24.14
N HIS A 44 3.28 16.60 23.26
CA HIS A 44 3.07 16.58 21.82
C HIS A 44 3.52 15.23 21.23
N HIS A 45 2.57 14.42 20.81
CA HIS A 45 2.83 13.15 20.14
C HIS A 45 2.81 13.36 18.62
N LYS A 46 3.98 13.49 18.03
CA LYS A 46 4.14 13.61 16.57
C LYS A 46 4.19 12.23 15.95
N ALA A 47 3.24 11.91 15.05
CA ALA A 47 3.33 10.69 14.24
C ALA A 47 4.56 10.76 13.32
N PRO A 48 5.32 9.68 13.07
CA PRO A 48 6.48 9.73 12.18
C PRO A 48 6.06 10.14 10.76
N ARG A 49 6.92 10.89 10.03
CA ARG A 49 6.67 11.28 8.64
C ARG A 49 6.55 10.05 7.72
N THR A 50 7.34 9.03 8.00
CA THR A 50 7.30 7.75 7.30
C THR A 50 7.08 6.64 8.31
N LYS A 51 6.12 5.74 8.03
CA LYS A 51 5.88 4.53 8.82
C LYS A 51 6.14 3.31 7.95
N VAL A 52 7.03 2.42 8.40
CA VAL A 52 7.27 1.12 7.76
C VAL A 52 6.50 0.05 8.52
N VAL A 53 5.80 -0.80 7.79
CA VAL A 53 5.04 -1.92 8.35
C VAL A 53 5.45 -3.19 7.62
N HIS A 54 5.90 -4.20 8.37
CA HIS A 54 6.23 -5.51 7.83
C HIS A 54 5.03 -6.45 7.97
N ARG A 55 4.71 -7.17 6.89
CA ARG A 55 3.62 -8.15 6.85
C ARG A 55 4.08 -9.43 6.17
N LYS A 56 3.70 -10.58 6.69
CA LYS A 56 3.80 -11.85 5.98
C LYS A 56 2.64 -11.95 4.99
N PHE A 57 2.88 -12.58 3.83
CA PHE A 57 1.81 -12.90 2.89
C PHE A 57 2.04 -14.29 2.28
N ARG A 58 0.96 -14.91 1.81
CA ARG A 58 1.08 -16.09 0.96
C ARG A 58 1.34 -15.62 -0.47
N PRO A 59 2.36 -16.17 -1.16
CA PRO A 59 2.56 -15.86 -2.57
C PRO A 59 1.28 -16.16 -3.37
N TRP A 60 0.96 -15.28 -4.28
CA TRP A 60 -0.20 -15.46 -5.14
C TRP A 60 0.00 -16.71 -6.01
N SER A 61 -0.90 -17.68 -5.88
CA SER A 61 -0.91 -18.88 -6.71
C SER A 61 -1.48 -18.61 -8.10
N LYS A 62 -2.39 -17.63 -8.19
CA LYS A 62 -3.06 -17.20 -9.42
C LYS A 62 -3.01 -15.67 -9.52
N PRO A 63 -1.83 -15.08 -9.80
CA PRO A 63 -1.70 -13.63 -9.83
C PRO A 63 -2.40 -13.02 -11.04
N SER A 64 -3.09 -11.89 -10.83
CA SER A 64 -3.59 -11.07 -11.93
C SER A 64 -2.44 -10.42 -12.70
N ALA A 65 -2.69 -9.95 -13.93
CA ALA A 65 -1.67 -9.23 -14.72
C ALA A 65 -1.08 -8.03 -13.97
N GLY A 66 -1.88 -7.30 -13.19
CA GLY A 66 -1.39 -6.22 -12.33
C GLY A 66 -0.44 -6.70 -11.24
N GLN A 67 -0.73 -7.85 -10.63
CA GLN A 67 0.16 -8.47 -9.64
C GLN A 67 1.44 -9.00 -10.27
N VAL A 68 1.38 -9.55 -11.48
CA VAL A 68 2.57 -9.95 -12.26
C VAL A 68 3.48 -8.75 -12.50
N ARG A 69 2.92 -7.61 -12.96
CA ARG A 69 3.70 -6.36 -13.13
C ARG A 69 4.31 -5.86 -11.82
N GLU A 70 3.61 -6.00 -10.70
CA GLU A 70 4.14 -5.65 -9.39
C GLU A 70 5.33 -6.55 -8.99
N ILE A 71 5.26 -7.85 -9.26
CA ILE A 71 6.38 -8.78 -9.04
C ILE A 71 7.58 -8.38 -9.91
N ILE A 72 7.35 -8.11 -11.20
CA ILE A 72 8.40 -7.64 -12.13
C ILE A 72 9.08 -6.40 -11.56
N ALA A 73 8.32 -5.37 -11.20
CA ALA A 73 8.88 -4.13 -10.67
C ALA A 73 9.71 -4.33 -9.39
N ASN A 74 9.31 -5.24 -8.52
CA ASN A 74 10.04 -5.53 -7.28
C ASN A 74 11.30 -6.38 -7.53
N GLU A 75 11.24 -7.41 -8.36
CA GLU A 75 12.39 -8.24 -8.69
C GLU A 75 13.42 -7.48 -9.54
N SER A 76 12.97 -6.66 -10.50
CA SER A 76 13.85 -5.80 -11.28
C SER A 76 14.65 -4.84 -10.40
N ARG A 77 14.01 -4.16 -9.46
CA ARG A 77 14.72 -3.31 -8.48
C ARG A 77 15.70 -4.10 -7.61
N ARG A 78 15.30 -5.30 -7.19
CA ARG A 78 16.13 -6.16 -6.35
C ARG A 78 17.40 -6.59 -7.05
N TRP A 79 17.31 -6.91 -8.33
CA TRP A 79 18.42 -7.47 -9.12
C TRP A 79 19.13 -6.42 -9.98
N GLY A 80 18.67 -5.16 -9.94
CA GLY A 80 19.27 -4.07 -10.69
C GLY A 80 19.12 -4.23 -12.20
N VAL A 81 17.99 -4.78 -12.68
CA VAL A 81 17.68 -4.94 -14.10
C VAL A 81 16.55 -3.99 -14.51
N PRO A 82 16.50 -3.52 -15.78
CA PRO A 82 15.43 -2.68 -16.27
C PRO A 82 14.07 -3.41 -16.21
N ALA A 83 13.10 -2.86 -15.47
CA ALA A 83 11.77 -3.45 -15.37
C ALA A 83 11.07 -3.53 -16.74
N ALA A 84 11.34 -2.58 -17.63
CA ALA A 84 10.79 -2.56 -18.98
C ALA A 84 11.24 -3.77 -19.79
N SER A 85 12.52 -4.18 -19.70
CA SER A 85 13.04 -5.35 -20.43
C SER A 85 12.38 -6.63 -19.98
N LEU A 86 12.30 -6.87 -18.66
CA LEU A 86 11.62 -8.05 -18.12
C LEU A 86 10.12 -8.03 -18.42
N SER A 87 9.49 -6.85 -18.37
CA SER A 87 8.07 -6.67 -18.67
C SER A 87 7.74 -6.97 -20.14
N ARG A 88 8.57 -6.51 -21.08
CA ARG A 88 8.40 -6.81 -22.52
C ARG A 88 8.46 -8.31 -22.78
N ARG A 89 9.41 -9.02 -22.17
CA ARG A 89 9.52 -10.47 -22.32
C ARG A 89 8.28 -11.19 -21.78
N VAL A 90 7.83 -10.87 -20.54
CA VAL A 90 6.62 -11.45 -19.99
C VAL A 90 5.38 -11.13 -20.84
N ALA A 91 5.29 -9.91 -21.39
CA ALA A 91 4.20 -9.53 -22.28
C ALA A 91 4.19 -10.36 -23.55
N CYS A 92 5.35 -10.55 -24.18
CA CYS A 92 5.51 -11.33 -25.40
C CYS A 92 5.25 -12.83 -25.17
N GLU A 93 5.82 -13.43 -24.12
CA GLU A 93 5.73 -14.86 -23.86
C GLU A 93 4.34 -15.31 -23.39
N SER A 94 3.64 -14.50 -22.60
CA SER A 94 2.39 -14.94 -21.94
C SER A 94 1.29 -13.88 -21.83
N HIS A 95 1.51 -12.63 -22.29
CA HIS A 95 0.60 -11.51 -22.04
C HIS A 95 0.29 -11.33 -20.54
N TYR A 96 1.26 -11.62 -19.67
CA TYR A 96 1.16 -11.63 -18.20
C TYR A 96 0.23 -12.72 -17.63
N HIS A 97 -0.10 -13.75 -18.42
CA HIS A 97 -0.93 -14.85 -17.93
C HIS A 97 -0.07 -15.91 -17.25
N TRP A 98 -0.25 -16.09 -15.94
CA TRP A 98 0.51 -17.06 -15.15
C TRP A 98 0.25 -18.51 -15.56
N TRP A 99 -0.90 -18.79 -16.19
CA TRP A 99 -1.32 -20.11 -16.67
C TRP A 99 -1.02 -20.36 -18.15
N ALA A 100 -0.37 -19.41 -18.82
CA ALA A 100 -0.05 -19.57 -20.25
C ALA A 100 0.74 -20.86 -20.46
N GLN A 101 0.36 -21.60 -21.48
CA GLN A 101 0.99 -22.87 -21.85
C GLN A 101 1.06 -22.98 -23.36
N ASN A 102 2.22 -23.39 -23.86
CA ASN A 102 2.45 -23.67 -25.28
C ASN A 102 3.35 -24.93 -25.38
N GLY A 103 2.72 -26.07 -25.68
CA GLY A 103 3.38 -27.38 -25.66
C GLY A 103 4.00 -27.66 -24.28
N GLN A 104 5.32 -27.81 -24.23
CA GLN A 104 6.06 -28.05 -22.98
C GLN A 104 6.40 -26.79 -22.19
N PHE A 105 6.14 -25.61 -22.76
CA PHE A 105 6.45 -24.32 -22.13
C PHE A 105 5.28 -23.83 -21.30
N ALA A 106 5.57 -23.30 -20.11
CA ALA A 106 4.52 -22.91 -19.18
C ALA A 106 4.88 -21.65 -18.36
N GLY A 107 3.84 -20.93 -17.93
CA GLY A 107 3.90 -19.79 -17.06
C GLY A 107 4.27 -18.48 -17.74
N VAL A 108 4.60 -17.46 -16.94
CA VAL A 108 4.78 -16.07 -17.43
C VAL A 108 5.98 -15.87 -18.36
N LEU A 109 7.01 -16.71 -18.27
CA LEU A 109 8.19 -16.66 -19.11
C LEU A 109 8.33 -17.89 -20.01
N GLN A 110 7.27 -18.71 -20.10
CA GLN A 110 7.21 -19.88 -20.97
C GLN A 110 8.46 -20.77 -20.85
N PHE A 111 8.83 -21.12 -19.62
CA PHE A 111 9.95 -22.03 -19.39
C PHE A 111 9.53 -23.48 -19.61
N SER A 112 10.39 -24.27 -20.27
CA SER A 112 10.32 -25.72 -20.17
C SER A 112 10.63 -26.18 -18.74
N PRO A 113 10.17 -27.35 -18.28
CA PRO A 113 10.55 -27.88 -16.99
C PRO A 113 12.06 -27.92 -16.74
N GLY A 114 12.83 -28.36 -17.73
CA GLY A 114 14.30 -28.42 -17.64
C GLY A 114 14.94 -27.06 -17.42
N THR A 115 14.55 -26.05 -18.23
CA THR A 115 15.03 -24.67 -18.10
C THR A 115 14.63 -24.07 -16.75
N PHE A 116 13.39 -24.30 -16.32
CA PHE A 116 12.89 -23.78 -15.05
C PHE A 116 13.69 -24.34 -13.85
N TYR A 117 13.85 -25.67 -13.76
CA TYR A 117 14.56 -26.28 -12.65
C TYR A 117 16.05 -25.97 -12.67
N ARG A 118 16.70 -25.88 -13.84
CA ARG A 118 18.07 -25.40 -13.96
C ARG A 118 18.23 -23.99 -13.40
N GLY A 119 17.32 -23.05 -13.77
CA GLY A 119 17.28 -21.71 -13.23
C GLY A 119 16.99 -21.68 -11.73
N LEU A 120 16.09 -22.55 -11.26
CA LEU A 120 15.72 -22.64 -9.85
C LEU A 120 16.91 -23.04 -8.94
N HIS A 121 17.77 -23.94 -9.41
CA HIS A 121 18.98 -24.35 -8.68
C HIS A 121 19.96 -23.20 -8.49
N THR A 122 19.96 -22.21 -9.35
CA THR A 122 20.85 -21.04 -9.28
C THR A 122 20.23 -19.83 -8.60
N ILE A 123 18.98 -19.93 -8.14
CA ILE A 123 18.34 -18.85 -7.37
C ILE A 123 19.15 -18.54 -6.10
N ARG A 124 19.70 -17.33 -6.03
CA ARG A 124 20.50 -16.87 -4.86
C ARG A 124 19.68 -16.64 -3.58
N SER A 125 18.36 -16.53 -3.69
CA SER A 125 17.49 -16.33 -2.52
C SER A 125 16.06 -16.73 -2.82
N HIS A 126 15.46 -17.48 -1.93
CA HIS A 126 14.02 -17.82 -1.98
C HIS A 126 13.11 -16.75 -1.32
N ASN A 127 13.67 -15.78 -0.61
CA ASN A 127 12.87 -14.74 0.04
C ASN A 127 12.29 -13.76 -0.98
N VAL A 128 10.98 -13.52 -0.92
CA VAL A 128 10.26 -12.55 -1.73
C VAL A 128 9.93 -11.33 -0.87
N LYS A 129 10.11 -10.14 -1.43
CA LYS A 129 9.68 -8.89 -0.80
C LYS A 129 8.90 -8.08 -1.83
N ILE A 130 7.68 -7.67 -1.47
CA ILE A 130 6.86 -6.74 -2.23
C ILE A 130 6.72 -5.47 -1.42
N VAL A 131 7.15 -4.34 -1.98
CA VAL A 131 7.12 -3.03 -1.29
C VAL A 131 6.02 -2.18 -1.91
N ARG A 132 5.01 -1.85 -1.12
CA ARG A 132 3.94 -0.92 -1.50
C ARG A 132 4.07 0.38 -0.74
N GLN A 133 3.94 1.49 -1.45
CA GLN A 133 3.94 2.82 -0.86
C GLN A 133 2.55 3.44 -0.99
N LYS A 134 2.05 4.01 0.11
CA LYS A 134 0.80 4.74 0.15
C LYS A 134 1.01 6.01 0.96
N THR A 135 0.27 7.05 0.61
CA THR A 135 0.17 8.25 1.43
C THR A 135 -1.14 8.22 2.19
N ARG A 136 -1.10 8.49 3.48
CA ARG A 136 -2.30 8.61 4.30
C ARG A 136 -2.29 9.91 5.09
N ARG A 137 -3.47 10.37 5.49
CA ARG A 137 -3.60 11.46 6.44
C ARG A 137 -3.46 10.92 7.86
N VAL A 138 -2.68 11.59 8.68
CA VAL A 138 -2.52 11.30 10.11
C VAL A 138 -2.63 12.58 10.90
N HIS A 139 -3.11 12.45 12.14
CA HIS A 139 -3.15 13.56 13.07
C HIS A 139 -2.06 13.35 14.12
N ASP A 140 -1.34 14.41 14.44
CA ASP A 140 -0.56 14.43 15.66
C ASP A 140 -1.53 14.58 16.85
N ALA A 141 -1.12 14.26 18.03
CA ALA A 141 -1.94 14.43 19.22
C ALA A 141 -1.25 15.40 20.19
N ARG A 142 -2.04 16.28 20.77
CA ARG A 142 -1.67 17.08 21.93
C ARG A 142 -2.41 16.54 23.14
N VAL A 143 -1.69 16.12 24.15
CA VAL A 143 -2.25 15.65 25.42
C VAL A 143 -1.97 16.73 26.46
N THR A 144 -3.03 17.26 27.06
CA THR A 144 -2.95 18.23 28.13
C THR A 144 -3.27 17.51 29.44
N HIS A 145 -2.40 17.61 30.44
CA HIS A 145 -2.55 17.08 31.77
C HIS A 145 -2.93 18.26 32.69
N TYR A 146 -3.91 18.03 33.53
CA TYR A 146 -4.41 19.00 34.50
C TYR A 146 -4.05 18.58 35.91
N SER A 147 -4.03 19.52 36.85
CA SER A 147 -3.71 19.32 38.26
C SER A 147 -4.66 18.37 38.99
N ASP A 148 -5.89 18.25 38.49
CA ASP A 148 -6.91 17.32 38.98
C ASP A 148 -6.78 15.88 38.42
N GLY A 149 -5.71 15.58 37.73
CA GLY A 149 -5.46 14.27 37.11
C GLY A 149 -6.15 14.03 35.76
N ARG A 150 -7.00 14.94 35.28
CA ARG A 150 -7.63 14.82 33.96
C ARG A 150 -6.59 14.88 32.86
N LYS A 151 -6.83 14.08 31.77
CA LYS A 151 -6.03 14.09 30.58
C LYS A 151 -6.94 14.34 29.38
N VAL A 152 -6.70 15.43 28.66
CA VAL A 152 -7.47 15.76 27.45
C VAL A 152 -6.58 15.57 26.22
N ARG A 153 -6.99 14.68 25.31
CA ARG A 153 -6.31 14.43 24.04
C ARG A 153 -7.02 15.16 22.91
N ARG A 154 -6.35 16.12 22.31
CA ARG A 154 -6.83 16.81 21.12
C ARG A 154 -6.03 16.37 19.88
N ARG A 155 -6.73 16.15 18.77
CA ARG A 155 -6.10 15.92 17.46
C ARG A 155 -5.70 17.27 16.88
N THR A 156 -4.51 17.30 16.28
CA THR A 156 -4.03 18.49 15.56
C THR A 156 -4.44 18.45 14.09
N THR A 157 -4.07 19.46 13.31
CA THR A 157 -4.27 19.51 11.87
C THR A 157 -3.71 18.27 11.19
N PRO A 158 -4.47 17.65 10.26
CA PRO A 158 -4.00 16.46 9.58
C PRO A 158 -2.81 16.77 8.68
N ARG A 159 -1.84 15.89 8.68
CA ARG A 159 -0.70 15.95 7.76
C ARG A 159 -0.52 14.65 6.99
N ARG A 160 0.22 14.70 5.88
CA ARG A 160 0.51 13.53 5.07
C ARG A 160 1.60 12.67 5.73
N GLN A 161 1.35 11.38 5.84
CA GLN A 161 2.32 10.37 6.27
C GLN A 161 2.55 9.38 5.13
N ARG A 162 3.82 9.08 4.82
CA ARG A 162 4.21 8.01 3.91
C ARG A 162 4.13 6.68 4.63
N LEU A 163 3.28 5.77 4.16
CA LEU A 163 3.17 4.40 4.66
C LEU A 163 3.88 3.47 3.68
N ILE A 164 4.93 2.81 4.13
CA ILE A 164 5.64 1.77 3.39
C ILE A 164 5.25 0.43 3.98
N VAL A 165 4.57 -0.41 3.19
CA VAL A 165 4.20 -1.76 3.60
C VAL A 165 5.12 -2.74 2.88
N VAL A 166 5.91 -3.48 3.64
CA VAL A 166 6.81 -4.52 3.15
C VAL A 166 6.14 -5.87 3.39
N TYR A 167 5.70 -6.51 2.32
CA TYR A 167 5.20 -7.87 2.36
C TYR A 167 6.34 -8.85 2.13
N SER A 168 6.46 -9.85 2.99
CA SER A 168 7.49 -10.88 2.92
C SER A 168 6.86 -12.26 2.77
N ALA A 169 7.41 -13.05 1.84
CA ALA A 169 7.06 -14.43 1.59
C ALA A 169 8.30 -15.23 1.20
N ARG A 170 8.13 -16.52 0.96
CA ARG A 170 9.19 -17.40 0.47
C ARG A 170 8.70 -18.20 -0.72
N ILE A 171 9.51 -18.31 -1.76
CA ILE A 171 9.33 -19.27 -2.85
C ILE A 171 9.51 -20.68 -2.25
N PRO A 172 8.58 -21.62 -2.47
CA PRO A 172 8.75 -22.99 -2.02
C PRO A 172 10.07 -23.59 -2.51
N ARG A 173 10.59 -24.60 -1.83
CA ARG A 173 11.80 -25.29 -2.29
C ARG A 173 11.59 -26.05 -3.61
N ARG A 174 10.36 -26.56 -3.81
CA ARG A 174 9.93 -27.26 -5.03
C ARG A 174 8.67 -26.58 -5.57
N PRO A 175 8.80 -25.41 -6.22
CA PRO A 175 7.65 -24.75 -6.82
C PRO A 175 7.26 -25.45 -8.12
N SER A 176 5.97 -25.34 -8.52
CA SER A 176 5.56 -25.73 -9.87
C SER A 176 6.22 -24.82 -10.91
N VAL A 177 6.32 -25.30 -12.16
CA VAL A 177 6.86 -24.50 -13.28
C VAL A 177 6.08 -23.19 -13.43
N ASN A 178 4.77 -23.19 -13.21
CA ASN A 178 3.91 -22.00 -13.29
C ASN A 178 4.09 -21.02 -12.11
N ASN A 179 5.07 -21.24 -11.21
CA ASN A 179 5.28 -20.34 -10.09
C ASN A 179 5.84 -19.00 -10.58
N THR A 180 4.97 -18.01 -10.66
CA THR A 180 5.28 -16.67 -11.21
C THR A 180 6.44 -15.99 -10.50
N PHE A 181 6.54 -16.09 -9.15
CA PHE A 181 7.65 -15.49 -8.42
C PHE A 181 8.99 -16.13 -8.77
N ALA A 182 9.00 -17.46 -8.90
CA ALA A 182 10.21 -18.18 -9.29
C ALA A 182 10.63 -17.82 -10.72
N GLN A 183 9.70 -17.86 -11.67
CA GLN A 183 9.98 -17.53 -13.07
C GLN A 183 10.51 -16.10 -13.25
N ILE A 184 9.82 -15.10 -12.68
CA ILE A 184 10.25 -13.69 -12.80
C ILE A 184 11.62 -13.49 -12.15
N ARG A 185 11.92 -14.18 -11.03
CA ARG A 185 13.24 -14.12 -10.39
C ARG A 185 14.32 -14.73 -11.26
N ILE A 186 14.07 -15.92 -11.80
CA ILE A 186 15.01 -16.56 -12.75
C ILE A 186 15.24 -15.63 -13.92
N GLY A 187 14.17 -15.05 -14.49
CA GLY A 187 14.25 -14.10 -15.59
C GLY A 187 15.07 -12.83 -15.25
N ALA A 188 14.85 -12.25 -14.09
CA ALA A 188 15.63 -11.09 -13.64
C ALA A 188 17.11 -11.42 -13.46
N GLN A 189 17.42 -12.61 -12.93
CA GLN A 189 18.79 -13.08 -12.76
C GLN A 189 19.46 -13.42 -14.08
N ALA A 190 18.70 -13.99 -15.03
CA ALA A 190 19.18 -14.25 -16.38
C ALA A 190 19.55 -12.95 -17.13
N LEU A 191 18.71 -11.92 -17.04
CA LEU A 191 19.02 -10.61 -17.61
C LEU A 191 20.26 -9.96 -17.00
N ARG A 192 20.59 -10.32 -15.77
CA ARG A 192 21.82 -9.88 -15.10
C ARG A 192 23.04 -10.76 -15.39
N GLY A 193 22.87 -11.86 -16.11
CA GLY A 193 23.95 -12.82 -16.39
C GLY A 193 24.39 -13.65 -15.16
N ILE A 194 23.53 -13.84 -14.15
CA ILE A 194 23.83 -14.59 -12.92
C ILE A 194 22.96 -15.84 -12.73
N SER A 195 22.18 -16.22 -13.71
CA SER A 195 21.39 -17.46 -13.73
C SER A 195 22.05 -18.49 -14.63
N ALA A 196 21.77 -19.79 -14.38
CA ALA A 196 22.10 -20.85 -15.34
C ALA A 196 21.22 -20.84 -16.59
N VAL A 197 20.21 -19.97 -16.65
CA VAL A 197 19.38 -19.71 -17.83
C VAL A 197 19.93 -18.47 -18.52
N HIS A 198 20.20 -18.57 -19.82
CA HIS A 198 20.63 -17.44 -20.62
C HIS A 198 19.44 -16.65 -21.18
N SER A 199 19.60 -15.34 -21.29
CA SER A 199 18.53 -14.49 -21.83
C SER A 199 18.24 -14.76 -23.31
N SER A 200 19.16 -15.36 -24.04
CA SER A 200 18.98 -15.82 -25.39
C SER A 200 18.13 -17.09 -25.57
N GLU A 201 17.83 -17.79 -24.47
CA GLU A 201 16.94 -18.97 -24.49
C GLU A 201 15.45 -18.61 -24.61
N TRP A 202 15.13 -17.31 -24.63
CA TRP A 202 13.75 -16.85 -24.82
C TRP A 202 13.48 -16.56 -26.29
N SER A 203 12.33 -17.03 -26.78
CA SER A 203 11.89 -16.84 -28.17
C SER A 203 11.58 -15.38 -28.49
N CYS A 204 11.14 -14.62 -27.49
CA CYS A 204 10.90 -13.19 -27.61
C CYS A 204 12.21 -12.43 -27.44
N GLY A 205 12.87 -12.11 -28.56
CA GLY A 205 14.07 -11.30 -28.59
C GLY A 205 13.97 -9.97 -27.86
N ALA A 206 15.11 -9.40 -27.53
CA ALA A 206 15.23 -8.07 -26.93
C ALA A 206 14.82 -6.96 -27.91
#